data_165d346f8adea14ff87156de26c61765
#
_entry.id   165d346f8adea14ff87156de26c61765
#
_cell.length_a   1.000
_cell.length_b   1.000
_cell.length_c   1.000
_cell.angle_alpha   90.00
_cell.angle_beta   90.00
_cell.angle_gamma   90.00
#
_symmetry.space_group_name_H-M   'P 1'
#
loop_
_entity.id
_entity.type
_entity.pdbx_description
1 polymer ?
#
loop_
_entity_poly.entity_id
_entity_poly.type
_entity_poly.pdbx_seq_one_letter_code
_entity_poly.pdbx_strand_id
1 'polypeptide(L)'
;MLNRKETAIACSKQDAIKEAFLNWVWEDPERRNHLVRLYNDKFNCIRPREYDGSHIGFVGMNPEIKLRTHQLNAVAHVLYGNNTLLAHEVGAGKTFEMVAAAMESKRLGLCNKSLFVVPNHIIEQFASEFLQLYPSANILVATKKDFETKNRKKFCSRIATGEFDAVIIGPVSYTHLRAHETSQD
;
A
#
# COMPACT_ATOMS: atom_id res chain seq x y z
N MET A 1 -44.33 4.09 -2.13
CA MET A 1 -44.12 4.49 -3.52
C MET A 1 -43.61 5.93 -3.56
N LEU A 2 -42.48 6.21 -4.19
CA LEU A 2 -42.01 7.57 -4.37
C LEU A 2 -42.95 8.33 -5.34
N ASN A 3 -43.47 9.48 -4.88
CA ASN A 3 -44.30 10.32 -5.72
C ASN A 3 -43.47 11.09 -6.73
N ARG A 4 -43.40 10.64 -7.97
CA ARG A 4 -42.56 11.21 -9.02
C ARG A 4 -42.74 12.72 -9.24
N LYS A 5 -43.97 13.23 -9.11
CA LYS A 5 -44.27 14.65 -9.27
C LYS A 5 -43.68 15.50 -8.14
N GLU A 6 -43.86 15.08 -6.90
CA GLU A 6 -43.33 15.79 -5.74
C GLU A 6 -41.80 15.70 -5.70
N THR A 7 -41.21 14.54 -6.11
CA THR A 7 -39.77 14.38 -6.21
C THR A 7 -39.19 15.33 -7.28
N ALA A 8 -39.80 15.46 -8.44
CA ALA A 8 -39.37 16.38 -9.50
C ALA A 8 -39.40 17.84 -9.02
N ILE A 9 -40.48 18.24 -8.33
CA ILE A 9 -40.60 19.60 -7.76
C ILE A 9 -39.56 19.84 -6.68
N ALA A 10 -39.29 18.85 -5.83
CA ALA A 10 -38.24 18.95 -4.80
C ALA A 10 -36.85 19.08 -5.41
N CYS A 11 -36.51 18.30 -6.43
CA CYS A 11 -35.25 18.41 -7.17
C CYS A 11 -35.10 19.79 -7.84
N SER A 12 -36.14 20.28 -8.52
CA SER A 12 -36.09 21.60 -9.14
C SER A 12 -35.87 22.72 -8.11
N LYS A 13 -36.53 22.66 -6.95
CA LYS A 13 -36.28 23.62 -5.88
C LYS A 13 -34.88 23.53 -5.30
N GLN A 14 -34.35 22.31 -5.16
CA GLN A 14 -32.99 22.08 -4.68
C GLN A 14 -31.95 22.68 -5.65
N ASP A 15 -32.15 22.51 -6.94
CA ASP A 15 -31.25 23.07 -7.95
C ASP A 15 -31.31 24.61 -7.99
N ALA A 16 -32.51 25.18 -7.87
CA ALA A 16 -32.69 26.62 -7.74
C ALA A 16 -31.99 27.18 -6.47
N ILE A 17 -32.05 26.48 -5.34
CA ILE A 17 -31.34 26.87 -4.13
C ILE A 17 -29.83 26.81 -4.32
N LYS A 18 -29.29 25.76 -4.98
CA LYS A 18 -27.87 25.63 -5.26
C LYS A 18 -27.38 26.77 -6.16
N GLU A 19 -28.12 27.09 -7.20
CA GLU A 19 -27.79 28.17 -8.12
C GLU A 19 -27.84 29.54 -7.44
N ALA A 20 -28.90 29.80 -6.67
CA ALA A 20 -29.00 31.03 -5.87
C ALA A 20 -27.86 31.16 -4.85
N PHE A 21 -27.43 30.05 -4.22
CA PHE A 21 -26.31 30.05 -3.29
C PHE A 21 -24.98 30.32 -3.98
N LEU A 22 -24.72 29.72 -5.14
CA LEU A 22 -23.52 29.99 -5.92
C LEU A 22 -23.43 31.47 -6.31
N ASN A 23 -24.51 32.03 -6.84
CA ASN A 23 -24.57 33.45 -7.20
C ASN A 23 -24.33 34.34 -5.99
N TRP A 24 -24.99 34.07 -4.85
CA TRP A 24 -24.82 34.80 -3.61
C TRP A 24 -23.37 34.76 -3.07
N VAL A 25 -22.65 33.61 -3.20
CA VAL A 25 -21.25 33.50 -2.77
C VAL A 25 -20.33 34.40 -3.60
N TRP A 26 -20.59 34.47 -4.92
CA TRP A 26 -19.72 35.20 -5.84
C TRP A 26 -20.04 36.67 -5.99
N GLU A 27 -21.23 37.10 -5.62
CA GLU A 27 -21.73 38.47 -5.78
C GLU A 27 -20.99 39.47 -4.90
N ASP A 28 -20.64 39.10 -3.66
CA ASP A 28 -19.92 39.93 -2.70
C ASP A 28 -18.43 39.51 -2.60
N PRO A 29 -17.48 40.41 -2.97
CA PRO A 29 -16.05 40.14 -2.89
C PRO A 29 -15.52 39.85 -1.48
N GLU A 30 -16.05 40.54 -0.45
CA GLU A 30 -15.60 40.34 0.92
C GLU A 30 -16.00 38.95 1.44
N ARG A 31 -17.26 38.58 1.20
CA ARG A 31 -17.78 37.25 1.54
C ARG A 31 -16.99 36.15 0.84
N ARG A 32 -16.76 36.32 -0.47
CA ARG A 32 -15.97 35.37 -1.27
C ARG A 32 -14.57 35.19 -0.70
N ASN A 33 -13.85 36.28 -0.42
CA ASN A 33 -12.51 36.23 0.12
C ASN A 33 -12.48 35.61 1.52
N HIS A 34 -13.47 35.89 2.36
CA HIS A 34 -13.62 35.27 3.66
C HIS A 34 -13.83 33.75 3.57
N LEU A 35 -14.75 33.31 2.71
CA LEU A 35 -15.05 31.89 2.52
C LEU A 35 -13.88 31.14 1.90
N VAL A 36 -13.17 31.75 0.93
CA VAL A 36 -11.95 31.17 0.34
C VAL A 36 -10.86 31.00 1.38
N ARG A 37 -10.62 31.99 2.25
CA ARG A 37 -9.65 31.86 3.35
C ARG A 37 -10.07 30.74 4.30
N LEU A 38 -11.31 30.75 4.76
CA LEU A 38 -11.83 29.73 5.66
C LEU A 38 -11.73 28.30 5.06
N TYR A 39 -12.00 28.16 3.78
CA TYR A 39 -11.85 26.87 3.07
C TYR A 39 -10.38 26.46 2.98
N ASN A 40 -9.50 27.37 2.60
CA ASN A 40 -8.07 27.09 2.49
C ASN A 40 -7.47 26.73 3.84
N ASP A 41 -7.82 27.45 4.90
CA ASP A 41 -7.34 27.18 6.27
C ASP A 41 -7.82 25.82 6.79
N LYS A 42 -9.02 25.36 6.42
CA LYS A 42 -9.57 24.10 6.88
C LYS A 42 -9.18 22.90 6.02
N PHE A 43 -9.08 23.06 4.70
CA PHE A 43 -8.96 21.94 3.77
C PHE A 43 -7.69 21.96 2.93
N ASN A 44 -7.07 23.12 2.71
CA ASN A 44 -5.85 23.25 1.90
C ASN A 44 -4.59 23.58 2.71
N CYS A 45 -4.68 23.63 4.03
CA CYS A 45 -3.53 23.87 4.91
C CYS A 45 -2.64 22.62 5.08
N ILE A 46 -3.15 21.44 4.75
CA ILE A 46 -2.39 20.19 4.82
C ILE A 46 -1.60 20.02 3.52
N ARG A 47 -0.28 20.13 3.61
CA ARG A 47 0.62 19.79 2.52
C ARG A 47 1.04 18.34 2.66
N PRO A 48 0.66 17.44 1.75
CA PRO A 48 1.13 16.05 1.76
C PRO A 48 2.66 16.03 1.73
N ARG A 49 3.26 15.14 2.52
CA ARG A 49 4.71 14.93 2.48
C ARG A 49 5.05 14.27 1.15
N GLU A 50 5.96 14.88 0.41
CA GLU A 50 6.52 14.32 -0.82
C GLU A 50 7.79 13.54 -0.48
N TYR A 51 7.97 12.39 -1.14
CA TYR A 51 9.13 11.53 -0.97
C TYR A 51 9.88 11.46 -2.30
N ASP A 52 11.16 11.73 -2.25
CA ASP A 52 12.07 11.58 -3.40
C ASP A 52 13.00 10.39 -3.16
N GLY A 53 12.90 9.39 -4.01
CA GLY A 53 13.72 8.17 -3.98
C GLY A 53 14.88 8.18 -4.98
N SER A 54 15.14 9.28 -5.65
CA SER A 54 16.18 9.36 -6.70
C SER A 54 17.60 9.05 -6.20
N HIS A 55 17.87 9.27 -4.92
CA HIS A 55 19.14 9.03 -4.25
C HIS A 55 19.34 7.58 -3.76
N ILE A 56 18.32 6.73 -3.83
CA ILE A 56 18.37 5.36 -3.29
C ILE A 56 19.11 4.46 -4.30
N GLY A 57 20.16 3.81 -3.83
CA GLY A 57 20.89 2.79 -4.59
C GLY A 57 20.49 1.39 -4.15
N PHE A 58 20.14 0.52 -5.10
CA PHE A 58 19.67 -0.85 -4.84
C PHE A 58 20.79 -1.85 -5.04
N VAL A 59 21.41 -2.28 -3.94
CA VAL A 59 22.52 -3.26 -3.98
C VAL A 59 21.95 -4.68 -4.17
N GLY A 60 22.53 -5.43 -5.12
CA GLY A 60 22.10 -6.81 -5.43
C GLY A 60 20.87 -6.91 -6.33
N MET A 61 20.27 -5.80 -6.73
CA MET A 61 19.20 -5.76 -7.72
C MET A 61 19.75 -6.08 -9.12
N ASN A 62 18.95 -6.72 -9.95
CA ASN A 62 19.28 -7.00 -11.34
C ASN A 62 19.60 -5.70 -12.11
N PRO A 63 20.82 -5.52 -12.67
CA PRO A 63 21.23 -4.29 -13.32
C PRO A 63 20.48 -3.99 -14.63
N GLU A 64 19.83 -4.98 -15.23
CA GLU A 64 19.03 -4.81 -16.43
C GLU A 64 17.67 -4.15 -16.14
N ILE A 65 17.22 -4.20 -14.88
CA ILE A 65 15.94 -3.63 -14.46
C ILE A 65 16.17 -2.26 -13.84
N LYS A 66 15.49 -1.26 -14.39
CA LYS A 66 15.48 0.11 -13.85
C LYS A 66 14.12 0.45 -13.29
N LEU A 67 14.06 0.80 -12.02
CA LEU A 67 12.85 1.27 -11.40
C LEU A 67 12.46 2.65 -11.94
N ARG A 68 11.17 2.86 -12.15
CA ARG A 68 10.62 4.15 -12.60
C ARG A 68 10.59 5.15 -11.43
N THR A 69 10.52 6.44 -11.73
CA THR A 69 10.51 7.52 -10.70
C THR A 69 9.43 7.30 -9.63
N HIS A 70 8.20 6.96 -10.02
CA HIS A 70 7.14 6.70 -9.04
C HIS A 70 7.44 5.49 -8.15
N GLN A 71 8.13 4.46 -8.66
CA GLN A 71 8.55 3.29 -7.88
C GLN A 71 9.65 3.67 -6.88
N LEU A 72 10.62 4.48 -7.29
CA LEU A 72 11.65 5.02 -6.40
C LEU A 72 11.04 5.84 -5.26
N ASN A 73 10.09 6.71 -5.59
CA ASN A 73 9.37 7.52 -4.61
C ASN A 73 8.51 6.67 -3.66
N ALA A 74 7.90 5.58 -4.16
CA ALA A 74 7.18 4.62 -3.34
C ALA A 74 8.12 3.90 -2.34
N VAL A 75 9.30 3.48 -2.79
CA VAL A 75 10.31 2.88 -1.91
C VAL A 75 10.76 3.89 -0.84
N ALA A 76 11.04 5.13 -1.22
CA ALA A 76 11.38 6.20 -0.27
C ALA A 76 10.25 6.41 0.76
N HIS A 77 8.99 6.37 0.31
CA HIS A 77 7.84 6.50 1.20
C HIS A 77 7.77 5.35 2.22
N VAL A 78 8.06 4.11 1.81
CA VAL A 78 8.11 2.97 2.73
C VAL A 78 9.27 3.09 3.72
N LEU A 79 10.45 3.52 3.28
CA LEU A 79 11.64 3.61 4.11
C LEU A 79 11.59 4.76 5.14
N TYR A 80 11.06 5.91 4.75
CA TYR A 80 11.03 7.11 5.58
C TYR A 80 9.68 7.38 6.24
N GLY A 81 8.63 6.69 5.80
CA GLY A 81 7.31 6.68 6.41
C GLY A 81 7.20 5.61 7.48
N ASN A 82 6.02 5.54 8.09
CA ASN A 82 5.63 4.40 8.92
C ASN A 82 4.79 3.43 8.07
N ASN A 83 3.53 3.16 8.47
CA ASN A 83 2.61 2.38 7.65
C ASN A 83 2.30 3.11 6.35
N THR A 84 2.52 2.46 5.22
CA THR A 84 2.39 3.04 3.89
C THR A 84 1.34 2.30 3.07
N LEU A 85 0.46 3.06 2.42
CA LEU A 85 -0.49 2.55 1.44
C LEU A 85 0.01 2.87 0.02
N LEU A 86 0.35 1.85 -0.76
CA LEU A 86 0.73 1.98 -2.17
C LEU A 86 -0.52 1.77 -3.05
N ALA A 87 -1.28 2.84 -3.25
CA ALA A 87 -2.53 2.84 -4.01
C ALA A 87 -2.33 3.13 -5.51
N HIS A 88 -1.24 2.65 -6.09
CA HIS A 88 -0.96 2.81 -7.52
C HIS A 88 -1.92 1.97 -8.37
N GLU A 89 -2.15 2.41 -9.60
CA GLU A 89 -2.99 1.70 -10.57
C GLU A 89 -2.44 0.30 -10.91
N VAL A 90 -3.30 -0.53 -11.51
CA VAL A 90 -2.89 -1.85 -11.99
C VAL A 90 -1.84 -1.69 -13.09
N GLY A 91 -0.76 -2.47 -13.02
CA GLY A 91 0.35 -2.38 -13.97
C GLY A 91 1.44 -1.35 -13.62
N ALA A 92 1.33 -0.62 -12.52
CA ALA A 92 2.37 0.31 -12.06
C ALA A 92 3.65 -0.39 -11.55
N GLY A 93 3.61 -1.72 -11.37
CA GLY A 93 4.74 -2.51 -10.88
C GLY A 93 4.88 -2.53 -9.36
N LYS A 94 3.75 -2.57 -8.64
CA LYS A 94 3.71 -2.60 -7.17
C LYS A 94 4.54 -3.74 -6.56
N THR A 95 4.64 -4.88 -7.22
CA THR A 95 5.50 -6.00 -6.77
C THR A 95 6.95 -5.54 -6.64
N PHE A 96 7.47 -4.84 -7.64
CA PHE A 96 8.84 -4.33 -7.61
C PHE A 96 9.04 -3.27 -6.53
N GLU A 97 8.06 -2.41 -6.29
CA GLU A 97 8.09 -1.43 -5.20
C GLU A 97 8.20 -2.11 -3.84
N MET A 98 7.34 -3.10 -3.58
CA MET A 98 7.33 -3.85 -2.32
C MET A 98 8.62 -4.65 -2.11
N VAL A 99 9.10 -5.32 -3.16
CA VAL A 99 10.32 -6.14 -3.10
C VAL A 99 11.55 -5.26 -2.90
N ALA A 100 11.68 -4.18 -3.66
CA ALA A 100 12.79 -3.24 -3.53
C ALA A 100 12.82 -2.57 -2.16
N ALA A 101 11.67 -2.14 -1.63
CA ALA A 101 11.54 -1.58 -0.29
C ALA A 101 11.93 -2.57 0.80
N ALA A 102 11.54 -3.84 0.69
CA ALA A 102 11.87 -4.89 1.64
C ALA A 102 13.36 -5.20 1.65
N MET A 103 13.98 -5.36 0.48
CA MET A 103 15.40 -5.65 0.36
C MET A 103 16.25 -4.48 0.84
N GLU A 104 15.85 -3.25 0.55
CA GLU A 104 16.53 -2.06 1.03
C GLU A 104 16.37 -1.87 2.54
N SER A 105 15.18 -2.15 3.09
CA SER A 105 14.96 -2.17 4.55
C SER A 105 15.87 -3.17 5.25
N LYS A 106 16.07 -4.36 4.67
CA LYS A 106 17.03 -5.35 5.18
C LYS A 106 18.47 -4.85 5.10
N ARG A 107 18.87 -4.28 3.96
CA ARG A 107 20.22 -3.71 3.77
C ARG A 107 20.53 -2.61 4.78
N LEU A 108 19.57 -1.78 5.09
CA LEU A 108 19.68 -0.69 6.08
C LEU A 108 19.60 -1.19 7.54
N GLY A 109 19.35 -2.48 7.78
CA GLY A 109 19.21 -3.05 9.12
C GLY A 109 17.89 -2.71 9.81
N LEU A 110 16.88 -2.21 9.07
CA LEU A 110 15.56 -1.89 9.61
C LEU A 110 14.73 -3.15 9.86
N CYS A 111 15.01 -4.23 9.13
CA CYS A 111 14.42 -5.54 9.36
C CYS A 111 15.42 -6.65 9.02
N ASN A 112 15.25 -7.82 9.62
CA ASN A 112 16.07 -8.99 9.32
C ASN A 112 15.43 -9.85 8.23
N LYS A 113 14.11 -9.85 8.16
CA LYS A 113 13.32 -10.75 7.33
C LYS A 113 11.98 -10.12 7.01
N SER A 114 11.57 -10.12 5.76
CA SER A 114 10.30 -9.54 5.33
C SER A 114 9.24 -10.62 5.12
N LEU A 115 8.00 -10.33 5.51
CA LEU A 115 6.86 -11.21 5.32
C LEU A 115 5.91 -10.60 4.28
N PHE A 116 5.69 -11.32 3.18
CA PHE A 116 4.73 -10.94 2.15
C PHE A 116 3.47 -11.82 2.23
N VAL A 117 2.34 -11.18 2.41
CA VAL A 117 1.03 -11.85 2.42
C VAL A 117 0.32 -11.49 1.12
N VAL A 118 0.24 -12.44 0.20
CA VAL A 118 -0.30 -12.22 -1.15
C VAL A 118 -1.39 -13.23 -1.47
N PRO A 119 -2.39 -12.89 -2.31
CA PRO A 119 -3.43 -13.83 -2.73
C PRO A 119 -2.84 -15.12 -3.29
N ASN A 120 -3.44 -16.27 -2.95
CA ASN A 120 -2.89 -17.58 -3.28
C ASN A 120 -2.60 -17.79 -4.77
N HIS A 121 -3.40 -17.21 -5.65
CA HIS A 121 -3.27 -17.37 -7.11
C HIS A 121 -2.08 -16.60 -7.71
N ILE A 122 -1.48 -15.66 -6.97
CA ILE A 122 -0.33 -14.87 -7.44
C ILE A 122 0.98 -15.19 -6.70
N ILE A 123 0.98 -16.14 -5.75
CA ILE A 123 2.18 -16.46 -4.94
C ILE A 123 3.36 -16.85 -5.84
N GLU A 124 3.14 -17.72 -6.80
CA GLU A 124 4.20 -18.16 -7.71
C GLU A 124 4.70 -17.05 -8.62
N GLN A 125 3.78 -16.22 -9.13
CA GLN A 125 4.13 -15.06 -9.92
C GLN A 125 4.94 -14.08 -9.09
N PHE A 126 4.49 -13.77 -7.86
CA PHE A 126 5.19 -12.86 -6.95
C PHE A 126 6.60 -13.35 -6.64
N ALA A 127 6.78 -14.65 -6.38
CA ALA A 127 8.08 -15.27 -6.15
C ALA A 127 8.99 -15.17 -7.38
N SER A 128 8.45 -15.40 -8.58
CA SER A 128 9.17 -15.26 -9.84
C SER A 128 9.63 -13.82 -10.08
N GLU A 129 8.73 -12.84 -9.90
CA GLU A 129 9.05 -11.41 -10.02
C GLU A 129 10.08 -10.97 -8.98
N PHE A 130 10.01 -11.53 -7.76
CA PHE A 130 10.99 -11.28 -6.71
C PHE A 130 12.39 -11.71 -7.15
N LEU A 131 12.54 -12.95 -7.63
CA LEU A 131 13.82 -13.49 -8.10
C LEU A 131 14.29 -12.86 -9.42
N GLN A 132 13.37 -12.36 -10.23
CA GLN A 132 13.74 -11.56 -11.41
C GLN A 132 14.42 -10.24 -10.99
N LEU A 133 13.88 -9.58 -9.94
CA LEU A 133 14.43 -8.33 -9.44
C LEU A 133 15.70 -8.53 -8.60
N TYR A 134 15.73 -9.56 -7.75
CA TYR A 134 16.88 -9.95 -6.91
C TYR A 134 17.23 -11.43 -7.10
N PRO A 135 18.05 -11.78 -8.12
CA PRO A 135 18.34 -13.18 -8.46
C PRO A 135 19.07 -13.96 -7.37
N SER A 136 19.82 -13.28 -6.50
CA SER A 136 20.57 -13.91 -5.39
C SER A 136 19.78 -13.99 -4.08
N ALA A 137 18.54 -13.53 -4.05
CA ALA A 137 17.73 -13.52 -2.83
C ALA A 137 17.33 -14.94 -2.40
N ASN A 138 17.43 -15.20 -1.09
CA ASN A 138 16.96 -16.44 -0.47
C ASN A 138 15.54 -16.26 0.04
N ILE A 139 14.55 -16.72 -0.72
CA ILE A 139 13.13 -16.60 -0.39
C ILE A 139 12.51 -17.93 0.03
N LEU A 140 11.61 -17.89 1.00
CA LEU A 140 10.79 -19.02 1.42
C LEU A 140 9.36 -18.83 0.93
N VAL A 141 8.92 -19.68 0.01
CA VAL A 141 7.54 -19.69 -0.51
C VAL A 141 6.74 -20.76 0.20
N ALA A 142 5.67 -20.37 0.86
CA ALA A 142 4.80 -21.29 1.57
C ALA A 142 3.86 -22.02 0.62
N THR A 143 3.75 -23.31 0.80
CA THR A 143 2.83 -24.21 0.07
C THR A 143 1.64 -24.59 0.96
N LYS A 144 0.55 -25.08 0.35
CA LYS A 144 -0.61 -25.57 1.10
C LYS A 144 -0.23 -26.67 2.11
N LYS A 145 0.75 -27.53 1.78
CA LYS A 145 1.23 -28.62 2.61
C LYS A 145 1.93 -28.13 3.90
N ASP A 146 2.56 -26.96 3.86
CA ASP A 146 3.26 -26.39 5.01
C ASP A 146 2.29 -25.97 6.13
N PHE A 147 1.02 -25.71 5.81
CA PHE A 147 -0.04 -25.32 6.73
C PHE A 147 -0.91 -26.49 7.23
N GLU A 148 -0.65 -27.72 6.80
CA GLU A 148 -1.25 -28.90 7.41
C GLU A 148 -0.83 -28.99 8.88
N THR A 149 -1.74 -29.45 9.73
CA THR A 149 -1.52 -29.51 11.21
C THR A 149 -0.19 -30.17 11.59
N LYS A 150 0.22 -31.19 10.86
CA LYS A 150 1.48 -31.95 11.08
C LYS A 150 2.73 -31.15 10.72
N ASN A 151 2.66 -30.26 9.73
CA ASN A 151 3.82 -29.56 9.15
C ASN A 151 3.98 -28.15 9.70
N ARG A 152 2.94 -27.59 10.27
CA ARG A 152 2.90 -26.18 10.72
C ARG A 152 4.02 -25.82 11.69
N LYS A 153 4.22 -26.61 12.74
CA LYS A 153 5.31 -26.37 13.73
C LYS A 153 6.67 -26.38 13.06
N LYS A 154 6.89 -27.33 12.13
CA LYS A 154 8.15 -27.42 11.37
C LYS A 154 8.35 -26.20 10.47
N PHE A 155 7.28 -25.73 9.82
CA PHE A 155 7.33 -24.53 8.98
C PHE A 155 7.62 -23.27 9.80
N CYS A 156 6.96 -23.06 10.94
CA CYS A 156 7.24 -21.93 11.84
C CYS A 156 8.69 -21.97 12.36
N SER A 157 9.17 -23.15 12.76
CA SER A 157 10.57 -23.33 13.17
C SER A 157 11.53 -22.98 12.04
N ARG A 158 11.25 -23.41 10.79
CA ARG A 158 12.04 -23.07 9.61
C ARG A 158 12.07 -21.56 9.33
N ILE A 159 10.94 -20.86 9.50
CA ILE A 159 10.89 -19.40 9.39
C ILE A 159 11.77 -18.75 10.47
N ALA A 160 11.65 -19.23 11.71
CA ALA A 160 12.37 -18.63 12.84
C ALA A 160 13.89 -18.81 12.73
N THR A 161 14.35 -20.02 12.38
CA THR A 161 15.78 -20.38 12.38
C THR A 161 16.49 -20.21 11.04
N GLY A 162 15.74 -20.18 9.92
CA GLY A 162 16.33 -20.05 8.58
C GLY A 162 16.75 -18.62 8.27
N GLU A 163 17.83 -18.46 7.53
CA GLU A 163 18.30 -17.16 7.03
C GLU A 163 17.66 -16.86 5.67
N PHE A 164 16.42 -16.37 5.72
CA PHE A 164 15.70 -15.94 4.50
C PHE A 164 15.69 -14.42 4.41
N ASP A 165 15.69 -13.90 3.19
CA ASP A 165 15.47 -12.49 2.91
C ASP A 165 13.99 -12.15 3.02
N ALA A 166 13.16 -13.07 2.54
CA ALA A 166 11.72 -12.91 2.57
C ALA A 166 10.97 -14.25 2.71
N VAL A 167 9.78 -14.17 3.29
CA VAL A 167 8.81 -15.27 3.36
C VAL A 167 7.53 -14.83 2.67
N ILE A 168 7.04 -15.64 1.73
CA ILE A 168 5.84 -15.36 0.94
C ILE A 168 4.76 -16.37 1.32
N ILE A 169 3.62 -15.88 1.80
CA ILE A 169 2.51 -16.72 2.27
C ILE A 169 1.16 -16.22 1.73
N GLY A 170 0.15 -17.10 1.77
CA GLY A 170 -1.23 -16.71 1.48
C GLY A 170 -1.97 -16.14 2.71
N PRO A 171 -3.11 -15.42 2.53
CA PRO A 171 -3.85 -14.79 3.64
C PRO A 171 -4.37 -15.79 4.68
N VAL A 172 -4.85 -16.95 4.26
CA VAL A 172 -5.33 -18.02 5.17
C VAL A 172 -4.18 -18.53 6.05
N SER A 173 -3.00 -18.62 5.46
CA SER A 173 -1.78 -19.04 6.14
C SER A 173 -1.34 -18.03 7.22
N TYR A 174 -1.48 -16.75 6.94
CA TYR A 174 -1.16 -15.67 7.87
C TYR A 174 -2.05 -15.69 9.12
N THR A 175 -3.36 -15.88 8.98
CA THR A 175 -4.26 -15.98 10.12
C THR A 175 -3.93 -17.14 11.05
N HIS A 176 -3.47 -18.26 10.48
CA HIS A 176 -3.03 -19.41 11.27
C HIS A 176 -1.70 -19.18 12.01
N LEU A 177 -0.77 -18.42 11.47
CA LEU A 177 0.47 -18.06 12.17
C LEU A 177 0.17 -17.16 13.36
N ARG A 178 -0.64 -16.12 13.19
CA ARG A 178 -1.00 -15.16 14.23
C ARG A 178 -1.76 -15.81 15.40
N ALA A 179 -2.63 -16.78 15.12
CA ALA A 179 -3.39 -17.47 16.17
C ALA A 179 -2.50 -18.28 17.14
N HIS A 180 -1.27 -18.62 16.76
CA HIS A 180 -0.32 -19.31 17.63
C HIS A 180 0.46 -18.38 18.57
N GLU A 181 0.67 -17.13 18.20
CA GLU A 181 1.34 -16.15 19.05
C GLU A 181 0.47 -15.72 20.24
N THR A 182 -0.86 -15.69 20.05
CA THR A 182 -1.83 -15.27 21.08
C THR A 182 -2.24 -16.37 22.05
N SER A 183 -1.78 -17.61 21.86
CA SER A 183 -2.12 -18.75 22.74
C SER A 183 -0.98 -19.17 23.67
N GLN A 184 0.08 -18.36 23.78
CA GLN A 184 1.23 -18.61 24.67
C GLN A 184 1.33 -17.58 25.82
N ASP A 185 0.29 -16.75 26.03
CA ASP A 185 0.16 -15.88 27.21
C ASP A 185 -0.74 -16.51 28.27
#